data_0865271961f1d0d1beb0aefc7d0c965b
#
_entry.id   0865271961f1d0d1beb0aefc7d0c965b
#
_cell.length_a   1.000
_cell.length_b   1.000
_cell.length_c   1.000
_cell.angle_alpha   90.00
_cell.angle_beta   90.00
_cell.angle_gamma   90.00
#
_symmetry.space_group_name_H-M   'P 1'
#
loop_
_entity.id
_entity.type
_entity.pdbx_description
1 polymer ?
#
loop_
_entity_poly.entity_id
_entity_poly.type
_entity_poly.pdbx_seq_one_letter_code
_entity_poly.pdbx_strand_id
1 'polypeptide(L)'
;MGGALIHGWAKSGRVEHIAVADKNEALLAQFKAKYPALATTTDNAEAVKGADIVVVVVKPWLMPVVLGEIKAALDLEKQIVVSDAANFTTGKLAEAFGREGQFCYVIPNIAAEYGASMSFIAKGQGASEETLSRVKALYDLVGDTLAVSENLVGPGMMMASCGIAYVMRYIRAQMQGGCEMGFYPAQAKQIALQTMQGAVSLLKETGWHPEEAIDKVTTPGGVTIKGLNELDHADFTSAVIRSLKAGLK
;
A
#
# COMPACT_ATOMS: atom_id res chain seq x y z
N MET A 1 8.60 0.85 -3.56
CA MET A 1 7.56 1.51 -2.77
C MET A 1 7.72 3.04 -2.85
N GLY A 2 8.85 3.60 -2.45
CA GLY A 2 9.07 5.05 -2.48
C GLY A 2 8.69 5.72 -3.80
N GLY A 3 9.09 5.15 -4.92
CA GLY A 3 8.70 5.67 -6.24
C GLY A 3 7.20 5.76 -6.47
N ALA A 4 6.42 4.76 -6.03
CA ALA A 4 4.97 4.77 -6.16
C ALA A 4 4.33 5.89 -5.33
N LEU A 5 4.83 6.11 -4.10
CA LEU A 5 4.38 7.21 -3.24
C LEU A 5 4.72 8.57 -3.83
N ILE A 6 5.97 8.76 -4.30
CA ILE A 6 6.40 10.01 -4.94
C ILE A 6 5.50 10.33 -6.15
N HIS A 7 5.23 9.34 -7.01
CA HIS A 7 4.35 9.52 -8.16
C HIS A 7 2.93 9.90 -7.72
N GLY A 8 2.37 9.20 -6.75
CA GLY A 8 1.03 9.45 -6.25
C GLY A 8 0.90 10.85 -5.62
N TRP A 9 1.80 11.22 -4.72
CA TRP A 9 1.79 12.53 -4.06
C TRP A 9 2.03 13.68 -5.04
N ALA A 10 3.05 13.57 -5.91
CA ALA A 10 3.32 14.60 -6.91
C ALA A 10 2.14 14.78 -7.88
N LYS A 11 1.50 13.68 -8.30
CA LYS A 11 0.33 13.70 -9.19
C LYS A 11 -0.92 14.27 -8.51
N SER A 12 -1.07 14.10 -7.19
CA SER A 12 -2.21 14.65 -6.45
C SER A 12 -2.26 16.17 -6.48
N GLY A 13 -1.09 16.85 -6.63
CA GLY A 13 -0.96 18.31 -6.59
C GLY A 13 -1.30 18.93 -5.23
N ARG A 14 -1.47 18.12 -4.18
CA ARG A 14 -1.92 18.55 -2.86
C ARG A 14 -0.80 18.56 -1.81
N VAL A 15 0.39 18.11 -2.15
CA VAL A 15 1.59 18.22 -1.32
C VAL A 15 2.42 19.36 -1.87
N GLU A 16 2.59 20.42 -1.08
CA GLU A 16 3.20 21.67 -1.50
C GLU A 16 4.69 21.50 -1.83
N HIS A 17 5.42 20.82 -0.95
CA HIS A 17 6.84 20.55 -1.11
C HIS A 17 7.17 19.09 -0.88
N ILE A 18 7.88 18.48 -1.82
CA ILE A 18 8.36 17.10 -1.70
C ILE A 18 9.87 17.11 -1.93
N ALA A 19 10.63 16.69 -0.89
CA ALA A 19 12.05 16.41 -0.99
C ALA A 19 12.27 14.90 -1.09
N VAL A 20 13.11 14.45 -2.00
CA VAL A 20 13.40 13.04 -2.26
C VAL A 20 14.90 12.81 -2.13
N ALA A 21 15.27 11.88 -1.25
CA ALA A 21 16.63 11.40 -1.14
C ALA A 21 16.74 9.95 -1.64
N ASP A 22 17.73 9.70 -2.48
CA ASP A 22 18.12 8.34 -2.91
C ASP A 22 19.60 8.34 -3.29
N LYS A 23 20.31 7.24 -3.03
CA LYS A 23 21.73 7.10 -3.45
C LYS A 23 21.86 6.92 -4.97
N ASN A 24 20.78 6.65 -5.69
CA ASN A 24 20.75 6.47 -7.14
C ASN A 24 20.42 7.80 -7.85
N GLU A 25 21.47 8.52 -8.26
CA GLU A 25 21.33 9.80 -8.97
C GLU A 25 20.53 9.69 -10.28
N ALA A 26 20.64 8.58 -11.01
CA ALA A 26 19.88 8.37 -12.24
C ALA A 26 18.37 8.28 -11.98
N LEU A 27 17.97 7.66 -10.85
CA LEU A 27 16.58 7.61 -10.42
C LEU A 27 16.09 9.01 -10.01
N LEU A 28 16.89 9.77 -9.27
CA LEU A 28 16.57 11.16 -8.90
C LEU A 28 16.38 12.05 -10.12
N ALA A 29 17.26 11.91 -11.12
CA ALA A 29 17.16 12.66 -12.39
C ALA A 29 15.86 12.32 -13.14
N GLN A 30 15.42 11.04 -13.16
CA GLN A 30 14.15 10.64 -13.77
C GLN A 30 12.95 11.27 -13.05
N PHE A 31 12.93 11.28 -11.70
CA PHE A 31 11.89 11.94 -10.93
C PHE A 31 11.88 13.45 -11.18
N LYS A 32 13.04 14.10 -11.17
CA LYS A 32 13.16 15.53 -11.41
C LYS A 32 12.70 15.92 -12.81
N ALA A 33 13.01 15.12 -13.82
CA ALA A 33 12.54 15.33 -15.20
C ALA A 33 11.02 15.22 -15.31
N LYS A 34 10.41 14.25 -14.59
CA LYS A 34 8.96 14.04 -14.62
C LYS A 34 8.20 15.06 -13.75
N TYR A 35 8.78 15.47 -12.63
CA TYR A 35 8.20 16.39 -11.65
C TYR A 35 9.21 17.49 -11.30
N PRO A 36 9.31 18.57 -12.08
CA PRO A 36 10.33 19.62 -11.89
C PRO A 36 10.28 20.32 -10.52
N ALA A 37 9.13 20.30 -9.84
CA ALA A 37 8.98 20.90 -8.51
C ALA A 37 9.62 20.08 -7.38
N LEU A 38 9.96 18.80 -7.59
CA LEU A 38 10.62 17.99 -6.57
C LEU A 38 12.01 18.54 -6.22
N ALA A 39 12.32 18.64 -4.94
CA ALA A 39 13.69 18.75 -4.48
C ALA A 39 14.33 17.34 -4.45
N THR A 40 15.53 17.19 -4.99
CA THR A 40 16.22 15.89 -5.06
C THR A 40 17.65 16.01 -4.55
N THR A 41 18.09 15.06 -3.74
CA THR A 41 19.44 15.02 -3.16
C THR A 41 19.91 13.59 -2.94
N THR A 42 21.21 13.35 -2.86
CA THR A 42 21.78 12.07 -2.44
C THR A 42 22.10 12.03 -0.93
N ASP A 43 21.86 13.14 -0.23
CA ASP A 43 22.09 13.29 1.21
C ASP A 43 20.78 13.21 1.99
N ASN A 44 20.60 12.12 2.75
CA ASN A 44 19.41 11.90 3.57
C ASN A 44 19.25 12.98 4.66
N ALA A 45 20.36 13.48 5.23
CA ALA A 45 20.30 14.53 6.27
C ALA A 45 19.87 15.88 5.69
N GLU A 46 20.19 16.17 4.44
CA GLU A 46 19.71 17.38 3.75
C GLU A 46 18.21 17.30 3.48
N ALA A 47 17.73 16.15 3.01
CA ALA A 47 16.33 15.98 2.63
C ALA A 47 15.33 16.15 3.78
N VAL A 48 15.74 15.85 5.01
CA VAL A 48 14.84 15.93 6.19
C VAL A 48 14.74 17.32 6.82
N LYS A 49 15.62 18.25 6.44
CA LYS A 49 15.63 19.60 7.02
C LYS A 49 14.36 20.37 6.67
N GLY A 50 13.66 20.80 7.70
CA GLY A 50 12.44 21.60 7.54
C GLY A 50 11.21 20.84 7.02
N ALA A 51 11.29 19.52 6.84
CA ALA A 51 10.13 18.72 6.49
C ALA A 51 9.17 18.59 7.69
N ASP A 52 7.87 18.66 7.45
CA ASP A 52 6.86 18.38 8.49
C ASP A 52 6.74 16.88 8.75
N ILE A 53 6.81 16.07 7.69
CA ILE A 53 6.69 14.62 7.75
C ILE A 53 7.85 13.99 6.97
N VAL A 54 8.61 13.15 7.63
CA VAL A 54 9.73 12.40 7.07
C VAL A 54 9.30 10.95 6.90
N VAL A 55 9.22 10.47 5.65
CA VAL A 55 8.82 9.10 5.33
C VAL A 55 10.02 8.28 4.92
N VAL A 56 10.39 7.29 5.72
CA VAL A 56 11.54 6.42 5.48
C VAL A 56 11.09 5.15 4.76
N VAL A 57 11.37 5.08 3.45
CA VAL A 57 10.89 4.02 2.54
C VAL A 57 12.08 3.24 2.00
N VAL A 58 12.76 2.52 2.86
CA VAL A 58 13.91 1.69 2.51
C VAL A 58 13.68 0.24 2.92
N LYS A 59 14.54 -0.66 2.46
CA LYS A 59 14.49 -2.05 2.91
C LYS A 59 14.76 -2.11 4.42
N PRO A 60 14.10 -3.02 5.18
CA PRO A 60 14.20 -3.05 6.64
C PRO A 60 15.62 -3.09 7.19
N TRP A 61 16.54 -3.78 6.52
CA TRP A 61 17.94 -3.87 6.93
C TRP A 61 18.76 -2.58 6.72
N LEU A 62 18.25 -1.63 5.94
CA LEU A 62 18.85 -0.30 5.73
C LEU A 62 18.33 0.75 6.73
N MET A 63 17.24 0.46 7.44
CA MET A 63 16.65 1.40 8.40
C MET A 63 17.65 1.93 9.43
N PRO A 64 18.46 1.07 10.11
CA PRO A 64 19.41 1.57 11.11
C PRO A 64 20.45 2.55 10.53
N VAL A 65 20.89 2.30 9.29
CA VAL A 65 21.87 3.17 8.60
C VAL A 65 21.23 4.52 8.29
N VAL A 66 20.06 4.51 7.62
CA VAL A 66 19.36 5.74 7.22
C VAL A 66 18.95 6.56 8.44
N LEU A 67 18.41 5.93 9.50
CA LEU A 67 18.05 6.62 10.73
C LEU A 67 19.29 7.23 11.41
N GLY A 68 20.43 6.56 11.39
CA GLY A 68 21.69 7.11 11.88
C GLY A 68 22.14 8.34 11.09
N GLU A 69 22.01 8.34 9.76
CA GLU A 69 22.36 9.48 8.91
C GLU A 69 21.48 10.72 9.17
N ILE A 70 20.17 10.53 9.42
CA ILE A 70 19.23 11.66 9.59
C ILE A 70 19.07 12.14 11.02
N LYS A 71 19.46 11.33 12.03
CA LYS A 71 19.20 11.58 13.46
C LYS A 71 19.61 12.97 13.92
N ALA A 72 20.78 13.45 13.52
CA ALA A 72 21.32 14.76 13.94
C ALA A 72 20.66 15.95 13.22
N ALA A 73 19.99 15.70 12.08
CA ALA A 73 19.33 16.72 11.27
C ALA A 73 17.84 16.87 11.57
N LEU A 74 17.27 15.93 12.35
CA LEU A 74 15.84 15.92 12.71
C LEU A 74 15.56 16.76 13.97
N ASP A 75 14.45 17.48 13.93
CA ASP A 75 13.80 18.08 15.12
C ASP A 75 12.63 17.17 15.54
N LEU A 76 12.90 16.20 16.42
CA LEU A 76 11.90 15.21 16.86
C LEU A 76 10.76 15.82 17.72
N GLU A 77 10.86 17.10 18.13
CA GLU A 77 9.75 17.79 18.80
C GLU A 77 8.69 18.29 17.79
N LYS A 78 9.10 18.53 16.54
CA LYS A 78 8.23 19.12 15.51
C LYS A 78 7.93 18.18 14.35
N GLN A 79 8.90 17.35 13.97
CA GLN A 79 8.82 16.50 12.79
C GLN A 79 8.19 15.14 13.11
N ILE A 80 7.31 14.71 12.22
CA ILE A 80 6.74 13.37 12.26
C ILE A 80 7.66 12.44 11.47
N VAL A 81 8.02 11.29 12.05
CA VAL A 81 8.80 10.26 11.34
C VAL A 81 7.93 9.04 11.08
N VAL A 82 7.82 8.67 9.83
CA VAL A 82 7.04 7.52 9.36
C VAL A 82 7.97 6.43 8.85
N SER A 83 7.79 5.22 9.35
CA SER A 83 8.43 4.01 8.81
C SER A 83 7.49 3.29 7.84
N ASP A 84 7.89 3.15 6.56
CA ASP A 84 7.22 2.29 5.57
C ASP A 84 7.97 0.95 5.38
N ALA A 85 8.89 0.63 6.27
CA ALA A 85 9.66 -0.59 6.19
C ALA A 85 8.97 -1.73 6.94
N ALA A 86 8.73 -2.86 6.26
CA ALA A 86 8.10 -4.03 6.86
C ALA A 86 8.81 -4.46 8.16
N ASN A 87 8.02 -4.69 9.22
CA ASN A 87 8.50 -5.09 10.54
C ASN A 87 9.43 -4.06 11.24
N PHE A 88 9.46 -2.81 10.77
CA PHE A 88 10.15 -1.73 11.46
C PHE A 88 9.14 -0.82 12.16
N THR A 89 8.72 -1.27 13.32
CA THR A 89 7.63 -0.71 14.15
C THR A 89 7.98 0.64 14.77
N THR A 90 6.98 1.31 15.35
CA THR A 90 7.20 2.57 16.08
C THR A 90 8.12 2.39 17.28
N GLY A 91 8.05 1.24 17.97
CA GLY A 91 8.98 0.88 19.04
C GLY A 91 10.43 0.80 18.56
N LYS A 92 10.67 0.25 17.35
CA LYS A 92 12.02 0.23 16.75
C LYS A 92 12.50 1.62 16.34
N LEU A 93 11.60 2.52 15.96
CA LEU A 93 11.95 3.93 15.76
C LEU A 93 12.37 4.57 17.08
N ALA A 94 11.59 4.39 18.15
CA ALA A 94 11.93 4.90 19.48
C ALA A 94 13.27 4.37 19.97
N GLU A 95 13.55 3.09 19.79
CA GLU A 95 14.84 2.47 20.10
C GLU A 95 16.00 3.11 19.31
N ALA A 96 15.85 3.28 18.00
CA ALA A 96 16.88 3.86 17.12
C ALA A 96 17.18 5.33 17.47
N PHE A 97 16.17 6.10 17.83
CA PHE A 97 16.36 7.49 18.26
C PHE A 97 16.72 7.64 19.74
N GLY A 98 16.55 6.58 20.55
CA GLY A 98 16.81 6.58 22.00
C GLY A 98 15.76 7.36 22.79
N ARG A 99 14.60 7.65 22.23
CA ARG A 99 13.48 8.36 22.85
C ARG A 99 12.19 8.16 22.08
N GLU A 100 11.05 8.38 22.72
CA GLU A 100 9.77 8.52 22.05
C GLU A 100 9.70 9.81 21.21
N GLY A 101 8.84 9.82 20.19
CA GLY A 101 8.60 10.93 19.30
C GLY A 101 7.31 10.79 18.53
N GLN A 102 7.06 11.72 17.60
CA GLN A 102 5.89 11.68 16.72
C GLN A 102 6.08 10.61 15.63
N PHE A 103 6.05 9.34 16.03
CA PHE A 103 6.34 8.20 15.16
C PHE A 103 5.08 7.51 14.68
N CYS A 104 5.05 7.16 13.37
CA CYS A 104 4.04 6.31 12.78
C CYS A 104 4.68 5.15 12.02
N TYR A 105 3.96 4.04 11.97
CA TYR A 105 4.29 2.90 11.13
C TYR A 105 3.20 2.72 10.09
N VAL A 106 3.56 2.79 8.80
CA VAL A 106 2.62 2.71 7.69
C VAL A 106 3.06 1.63 6.70
N ILE A 107 2.11 0.85 6.22
CA ILE A 107 2.35 -0.09 5.12
C ILE A 107 1.35 0.21 4.00
N PRO A 108 1.77 0.91 2.95
CA PRO A 108 1.01 1.08 1.71
C PRO A 108 1.23 -0.10 0.75
N ASN A 109 0.64 -0.01 -0.45
CA ASN A 109 0.98 -0.89 -1.55
C ASN A 109 1.28 -0.10 -2.84
N ILE A 110 1.78 -0.80 -3.88
CA ILE A 110 2.26 -0.17 -5.12
C ILE A 110 1.17 0.57 -5.92
N ALA A 111 -0.13 0.31 -5.65
CA ALA A 111 -1.23 1.03 -6.29
C ALA A 111 -1.30 2.52 -5.86
N ALA A 112 -0.48 2.93 -4.88
CA ALA A 112 -0.27 4.33 -4.50
C ALA A 112 0.10 5.22 -5.71
N GLU A 113 0.84 4.68 -6.68
CA GLU A 113 1.17 5.38 -7.93
C GLU A 113 -0.07 5.87 -8.69
N TYR A 114 -1.19 5.17 -8.51
CA TYR A 114 -2.46 5.43 -9.20
C TYR A 114 -3.57 5.93 -8.28
N GLY A 115 -3.24 6.31 -7.03
CA GLY A 115 -4.23 6.77 -6.06
C GLY A 115 -5.18 5.68 -5.55
N ALA A 116 -4.74 4.42 -5.58
CA ALA A 116 -5.56 3.25 -5.26
C ALA A 116 -4.90 2.32 -4.23
N SER A 117 -4.00 2.85 -3.39
CA SER A 117 -3.43 2.08 -2.28
C SER A 117 -4.49 1.79 -1.22
N MET A 118 -4.38 0.63 -0.58
CA MET A 118 -4.91 0.43 0.77
C MET A 118 -3.72 0.46 1.72
N SER A 119 -3.68 1.45 2.60
CA SER A 119 -2.59 1.67 3.56
C SER A 119 -3.07 1.40 4.99
N PHE A 120 -2.24 0.74 5.80
CA PHE A 120 -2.49 0.56 7.23
C PHE A 120 -1.55 1.46 8.01
N ILE A 121 -2.09 2.20 8.98
CA ILE A 121 -1.32 3.12 9.79
C ILE A 121 -1.50 2.81 11.28
N ALA A 122 -0.40 2.79 12.02
CA ALA A 122 -0.37 2.78 13.48
C ALA A 122 0.50 3.92 13.99
N LYS A 123 0.08 4.56 15.10
CA LYS A 123 0.88 5.55 15.80
C LYS A 123 1.64 4.94 16.97
N GLY A 124 2.83 5.47 17.28
CA GLY A 124 3.60 5.15 18.46
C GLY A 124 3.03 5.79 19.73
N GLN A 125 3.55 5.38 20.88
CA GLN A 125 3.09 5.89 22.19
C GLN A 125 3.33 7.41 22.34
N GLY A 126 4.43 7.93 21.78
CA GLY A 126 4.74 9.36 21.80
C GLY A 126 3.97 10.19 20.77
N ALA A 127 3.23 9.57 19.85
CA ALA A 127 2.51 10.27 18.80
C ALA A 127 1.09 10.64 19.22
N SER A 128 0.70 11.88 18.91
CA SER A 128 -0.66 12.41 19.19
C SER A 128 -1.69 11.91 18.18
N GLU A 129 -2.99 12.10 18.46
CA GLU A 129 -4.07 11.87 17.48
C GLU A 129 -3.97 12.87 16.30
N GLU A 130 -3.46 14.05 16.52
CA GLU A 130 -3.18 15.01 15.44
C GLU A 130 -2.10 14.48 14.51
N THR A 131 -1.02 13.89 15.04
CA THR A 131 0.01 13.22 14.26
C THR A 131 -0.58 12.12 13.39
N LEU A 132 -1.39 11.23 13.97
CA LEU A 132 -2.09 10.17 13.23
C LEU A 132 -2.95 10.76 12.10
N SER A 133 -3.72 11.81 12.39
CA SER A 133 -4.60 12.45 11.42
C SER A 133 -3.81 13.10 10.27
N ARG A 134 -2.70 13.77 10.55
CA ARG A 134 -1.82 14.39 9.53
C ARG A 134 -1.20 13.33 8.61
N VAL A 135 -0.67 12.25 9.17
CA VAL A 135 -0.10 11.16 8.38
C VAL A 135 -1.18 10.44 7.58
N LYS A 136 -2.35 10.18 8.19
CA LYS A 136 -3.50 9.61 7.46
C LYS A 136 -3.90 10.48 6.27
N ALA A 137 -4.03 11.79 6.46
CA ALA A 137 -4.38 12.72 5.39
C ALA A 137 -3.36 12.72 4.24
N LEU A 138 -2.06 12.54 4.53
CA LEU A 138 -1.02 12.40 3.51
C LEU A 138 -1.20 11.11 2.68
N TYR A 139 -1.46 9.97 3.34
CA TYR A 139 -1.65 8.69 2.65
C TYR A 139 -3.00 8.57 1.95
N ASP A 140 -4.05 9.25 2.43
CA ASP A 140 -5.35 9.34 1.74
C ASP A 140 -5.26 10.03 0.37
N LEU A 141 -4.18 10.77 0.08
CA LEU A 141 -3.91 11.31 -1.26
C LEU A 141 -3.54 10.23 -2.28
N VAL A 142 -3.14 9.06 -1.82
CA VAL A 142 -2.66 7.96 -2.68
C VAL A 142 -3.53 6.69 -2.56
N GLY A 143 -4.69 6.79 -1.90
CA GLY A 143 -5.67 5.71 -1.75
C GLY A 143 -6.43 5.81 -0.45
N ASP A 144 -6.93 4.70 0.05
CA ASP A 144 -7.63 4.62 1.34
C ASP A 144 -6.64 4.26 2.47
N THR A 145 -6.78 4.87 3.65
CA THR A 145 -5.93 4.58 4.82
C THR A 145 -6.78 4.16 6.02
N LEU A 146 -6.45 3.01 6.59
CA LEU A 146 -7.08 2.48 7.79
C LEU A 146 -6.13 2.58 8.99
N ALA A 147 -6.56 3.33 10.02
CA ALA A 147 -5.86 3.37 11.30
C ALA A 147 -6.17 2.09 12.09
N VAL A 148 -5.13 1.44 12.56
CA VAL A 148 -5.22 0.16 13.28
C VAL A 148 -4.24 0.12 14.46
N SER A 149 -4.44 -0.82 15.39
CA SER A 149 -3.39 -1.14 16.36
C SER A 149 -2.17 -1.74 15.64
N GLU A 150 -0.97 -1.45 16.14
CA GLU A 150 0.29 -1.79 15.44
C GLU A 150 0.44 -3.29 15.13
N ASN A 151 -0.09 -4.17 16.00
CA ASN A 151 -0.09 -5.62 15.76
C ASN A 151 -0.94 -6.06 14.55
N LEU A 152 -1.85 -5.21 14.06
CA LEU A 152 -2.67 -5.48 12.88
C LEU A 152 -2.05 -4.94 11.57
N VAL A 153 -0.99 -4.14 11.63
CA VAL A 153 -0.30 -3.65 10.42
C VAL A 153 0.29 -4.81 9.61
N GLY A 154 0.90 -5.80 10.28
CA GLY A 154 1.41 -7.01 9.63
C GLY A 154 0.32 -7.83 8.92
N PRO A 155 -0.76 -8.24 9.60
CA PRO A 155 -1.94 -8.82 8.96
C PRO A 155 -2.51 -7.99 7.81
N GLY A 156 -2.61 -6.67 7.98
CA GLY A 156 -3.02 -5.72 6.93
C GLY A 156 -2.10 -5.77 5.71
N MET A 157 -0.79 -5.83 5.91
CA MET A 157 0.19 -6.00 4.84
C MET A 157 -0.08 -7.27 4.01
N MET A 158 -0.43 -8.39 4.66
CA MET A 158 -0.77 -9.63 3.94
C MET A 158 -2.02 -9.45 3.09
N MET A 159 -3.05 -8.77 3.62
CA MET A 159 -4.31 -8.56 2.91
C MET A 159 -4.19 -7.58 1.75
N ALA A 160 -3.47 -6.48 1.89
CA ALA A 160 -3.44 -5.41 0.90
C ALA A 160 -2.13 -5.35 0.10
N SER A 161 -0.97 -5.35 0.75
CA SER A 161 0.30 -5.22 0.03
C SER A 161 0.69 -6.52 -0.69
N CYS A 162 0.60 -7.68 -0.01
CA CYS A 162 0.75 -8.99 -0.65
C CYS A 162 -0.52 -9.37 -1.44
N GLY A 163 -1.70 -9.04 -0.92
CA GLY A 163 -3.00 -9.34 -1.50
C GLY A 163 -3.17 -8.83 -2.92
N ILE A 164 -2.54 -7.70 -3.27
CA ILE A 164 -2.58 -7.20 -4.65
C ILE A 164 -2.01 -8.21 -5.66
N ALA A 165 -0.95 -8.95 -5.27
CA ALA A 165 -0.40 -10.02 -6.10
C ALA A 165 -1.34 -11.23 -6.21
N TYR A 166 -2.10 -11.53 -5.15
CA TYR A 166 -3.08 -12.63 -5.17
C TYR A 166 -4.26 -12.29 -6.08
N VAL A 167 -4.74 -11.04 -6.05
CA VAL A 167 -5.76 -10.56 -7.01
C VAL A 167 -5.23 -10.61 -8.44
N MET A 168 -4.00 -10.19 -8.70
CA MET A 168 -3.38 -10.30 -10.03
C MET A 168 -3.26 -11.77 -10.48
N ARG A 169 -3.02 -12.71 -9.58
CA ARG A 169 -3.00 -14.15 -9.88
C ARG A 169 -4.39 -14.65 -10.29
N TYR A 170 -5.44 -14.20 -9.61
CA TYR A 170 -6.81 -14.51 -9.97
C TYR A 170 -7.17 -13.95 -11.36
N ILE A 171 -6.85 -12.68 -11.62
CA ILE A 171 -7.03 -12.06 -12.95
C ILE A 171 -6.30 -12.85 -14.02
N ARG A 172 -5.07 -13.29 -13.75
CA ARG A 172 -4.30 -14.12 -14.70
C ARG A 172 -4.99 -15.45 -14.98
N ALA A 173 -5.55 -16.10 -13.97
CA ALA A 173 -6.29 -17.35 -14.14
C ALA A 173 -7.54 -17.14 -15.00
N GLN A 174 -8.31 -16.07 -14.77
CA GLN A 174 -9.44 -15.71 -15.63
C GLN A 174 -9.02 -15.48 -17.09
N MET A 175 -7.89 -14.80 -17.31
CA MET A 175 -7.36 -14.61 -18.66
C MET A 175 -7.00 -15.92 -19.34
N GLN A 176 -6.42 -16.89 -18.61
CA GLN A 176 -6.11 -18.22 -19.15
C GLN A 176 -7.38 -18.97 -19.54
N GLY A 177 -8.38 -19.02 -18.67
CA GLY A 177 -9.68 -19.61 -18.98
C GLY A 177 -10.38 -18.93 -20.17
N GLY A 178 -10.31 -17.57 -20.23
CA GLY A 178 -10.82 -16.82 -21.38
C GLY A 178 -10.16 -17.21 -22.70
N CYS A 179 -8.84 -17.41 -22.69
CA CYS A 179 -8.13 -17.89 -23.90
C CYS A 179 -8.54 -19.32 -24.27
N GLU A 180 -8.71 -20.21 -23.30
CA GLU A 180 -9.18 -21.57 -23.53
C GLU A 180 -10.59 -21.59 -24.13
N MET A 181 -11.44 -20.63 -23.77
CA MET A 181 -12.78 -20.42 -24.33
C MET A 181 -12.79 -19.72 -25.70
N GLY A 182 -11.62 -19.32 -26.25
CA GLY A 182 -11.49 -18.77 -27.61
C GLY A 182 -11.31 -17.26 -27.69
N PHE A 183 -11.20 -16.52 -26.57
CA PHE A 183 -10.87 -15.09 -26.61
C PHE A 183 -9.38 -14.85 -26.87
N TYR A 184 -9.06 -13.84 -27.65
CA TYR A 184 -7.68 -13.38 -27.76
C TYR A 184 -7.17 -12.86 -26.40
N PRO A 185 -5.85 -12.98 -26.09
CA PRO A 185 -5.29 -12.57 -24.78
C PRO A 185 -5.61 -11.12 -24.38
N ALA A 186 -5.65 -10.20 -25.35
CA ALA A 186 -6.00 -8.79 -25.08
C ALA A 186 -7.47 -8.62 -24.65
N GLN A 187 -8.38 -9.37 -25.32
CA GLN A 187 -9.81 -9.39 -24.99
C GLN A 187 -10.04 -10.02 -23.61
N ALA A 188 -9.43 -11.18 -23.36
CA ALA A 188 -9.51 -11.87 -22.08
C ALA A 188 -9.02 -10.97 -20.92
N LYS A 189 -7.93 -10.20 -21.12
CA LYS A 189 -7.44 -9.20 -20.16
C LYS A 189 -8.46 -8.11 -19.92
N GLN A 190 -9.02 -7.52 -20.97
CA GLN A 190 -10.01 -6.45 -20.87
C GLN A 190 -11.25 -6.92 -20.10
N ILE A 191 -11.78 -8.11 -20.45
CA ILE A 191 -12.94 -8.72 -19.79
C ILE A 191 -12.64 -8.94 -18.29
N ALA A 192 -11.52 -9.59 -17.96
CA ALA A 192 -11.17 -9.88 -16.57
C ALA A 192 -11.04 -8.61 -15.71
N LEU A 193 -10.36 -7.58 -16.23
CA LEU A 193 -10.18 -6.32 -15.50
C LEU A 193 -11.53 -5.62 -15.28
N GLN A 194 -12.39 -5.53 -16.31
CA GLN A 194 -13.68 -4.86 -16.19
C GLN A 194 -14.64 -5.63 -15.27
N THR A 195 -14.62 -6.95 -15.28
CA THR A 195 -15.42 -7.77 -14.38
C THR A 195 -15.02 -7.58 -12.93
N MET A 196 -13.71 -7.56 -12.62
CA MET A 196 -13.21 -7.28 -11.27
C MET A 196 -13.59 -5.87 -10.80
N GLN A 197 -13.42 -4.88 -11.67
CA GLN A 197 -13.83 -3.50 -11.39
C GLN A 197 -15.33 -3.43 -11.07
N GLY A 198 -16.16 -4.10 -11.86
CA GLY A 198 -17.62 -4.15 -11.67
C GLY A 198 -18.03 -4.78 -10.34
N ALA A 199 -17.40 -5.91 -9.97
CA ALA A 199 -17.67 -6.57 -8.70
C ALA A 199 -17.29 -5.68 -7.50
N VAL A 200 -16.12 -5.04 -7.54
CA VAL A 200 -15.69 -4.11 -6.49
C VAL A 200 -16.63 -2.90 -6.38
N SER A 201 -17.01 -2.31 -7.52
CA SER A 201 -17.94 -1.16 -7.55
C SER A 201 -19.30 -1.56 -6.97
N LEU A 202 -19.84 -2.72 -7.38
CA LEU A 202 -21.12 -3.23 -6.87
C LEU A 202 -21.10 -3.34 -5.33
N LEU A 203 -20.08 -3.96 -4.75
CA LEU A 203 -19.97 -4.11 -3.30
C LEU A 203 -19.79 -2.77 -2.57
N LYS A 204 -19.02 -1.84 -3.14
CA LYS A 204 -18.81 -0.50 -2.54
C LYS A 204 -20.10 0.33 -2.55
N GLU A 205 -20.83 0.33 -3.65
CA GLU A 205 -22.05 1.13 -3.81
C GLU A 205 -23.24 0.58 -3.01
N THR A 206 -23.38 -0.74 -2.93
CA THR A 206 -24.51 -1.37 -2.25
C THR A 206 -24.25 -1.62 -0.76
N GLY A 207 -23.01 -1.78 -0.35
CA GLY A 207 -22.64 -2.24 0.99
C GLY A 207 -23.03 -3.71 1.28
N TRP A 208 -23.44 -4.46 0.27
CA TRP A 208 -23.85 -5.86 0.45
C TRP A 208 -22.69 -6.73 0.92
N HIS A 209 -23.02 -7.75 1.71
CA HIS A 209 -22.08 -8.82 1.98
C HIS A 209 -21.77 -9.57 0.66
N PRO A 210 -20.52 -10.00 0.43
CA PRO A 210 -20.15 -10.72 -0.80
C PRO A 210 -21.08 -11.90 -1.14
N GLU A 211 -21.49 -12.70 -0.17
CA GLU A 211 -22.40 -13.83 -0.38
C GLU A 211 -23.80 -13.36 -0.83
N GLU A 212 -24.31 -12.26 -0.27
CA GLU A 212 -25.57 -11.66 -0.73
C GLU A 212 -25.49 -11.23 -2.21
N ALA A 213 -24.36 -10.62 -2.58
CA ALA A 213 -24.12 -10.22 -3.96
C ALA A 213 -24.01 -11.43 -4.91
N ILE A 214 -23.39 -12.52 -4.45
CA ILE A 214 -23.33 -13.80 -5.21
C ILE A 214 -24.72 -14.37 -5.44
N ASP A 215 -25.58 -14.38 -4.42
CA ASP A 215 -26.96 -14.85 -4.56
C ASP A 215 -27.76 -14.03 -5.57
N LYS A 216 -27.55 -12.70 -5.64
CA LYS A 216 -28.21 -11.83 -6.63
C LYS A 216 -27.85 -12.16 -8.07
N VAL A 217 -26.67 -12.70 -8.34
CA VAL A 217 -26.21 -13.07 -9.69
C VAL A 217 -26.32 -14.58 -9.97
N THR A 218 -26.90 -15.32 -9.04
CA THR A 218 -27.06 -16.79 -9.13
C THR A 218 -28.55 -17.14 -9.28
N THR A 219 -28.92 -17.64 -10.45
CA THR A 219 -30.31 -18.04 -10.74
C THR A 219 -30.48 -19.56 -10.65
N PRO A 220 -31.67 -20.09 -10.29
CA PRO A 220 -31.94 -21.53 -10.25
C PRO A 220 -31.63 -22.21 -11.58
N GLY A 221 -30.77 -23.25 -11.53
CA GLY A 221 -30.33 -24.02 -12.74
C GLY A 221 -29.36 -23.22 -13.64
N GLY A 222 -28.97 -22.01 -13.30
CA GLY A 222 -28.09 -21.14 -14.08
C GLY A 222 -26.65 -21.67 -14.16
N VAL A 223 -25.84 -21.00 -14.99
CA VAL A 223 -24.42 -21.40 -15.21
C VAL A 223 -23.50 -20.91 -14.09
N THR A 224 -23.87 -19.84 -13.41
CA THR A 224 -23.04 -19.23 -12.35
C THR A 224 -22.80 -20.21 -11.19
N ILE A 225 -23.86 -20.87 -10.72
CA ILE A 225 -23.74 -21.81 -9.59
C ILE A 225 -22.84 -23.02 -9.93
N LYS A 226 -22.82 -23.46 -11.18
CA LYS A 226 -21.94 -24.55 -11.62
C LYS A 226 -20.47 -24.15 -11.51
N GLY A 227 -20.13 -22.93 -11.92
CA GLY A 227 -18.77 -22.38 -11.78
C GLY A 227 -18.36 -22.16 -10.33
N LEU A 228 -19.27 -21.69 -9.47
CA LEU A 228 -19.02 -21.53 -8.03
C LEU A 228 -18.73 -22.87 -7.36
N ASN A 229 -19.52 -23.88 -7.66
CA ASN A 229 -19.29 -25.23 -7.12
C ASN A 229 -17.92 -25.82 -7.54
N GLU A 230 -17.46 -25.54 -8.79
CA GLU A 230 -16.11 -25.96 -9.21
C GLU A 230 -15.00 -25.22 -8.45
N LEU A 231 -15.19 -23.94 -8.10
CA LEU A 231 -14.25 -23.21 -7.22
C LEU A 231 -14.20 -23.82 -5.82
N ASP A 232 -15.36 -24.24 -5.28
CA ASP A 232 -15.44 -24.88 -3.98
C ASP A 232 -14.80 -26.29 -3.99
N HIS A 233 -15.07 -27.09 -5.02
CA HIS A 233 -14.41 -28.40 -5.21
C HIS A 233 -12.88 -28.28 -5.35
N ALA A 234 -12.40 -27.16 -5.90
CA ALA A 234 -10.97 -26.85 -6.00
C ALA A 234 -10.36 -26.24 -4.73
N ASP A 235 -11.09 -26.20 -3.59
CA ASP A 235 -10.62 -25.68 -2.30
C ASP A 235 -10.21 -24.18 -2.37
N PHE A 236 -10.89 -23.38 -3.23
CA PHE A 236 -10.52 -21.98 -3.50
C PHE A 236 -10.48 -21.14 -2.23
N THR A 237 -11.53 -21.17 -1.41
CA THR A 237 -11.62 -20.39 -0.17
C THR A 237 -10.47 -20.73 0.77
N SER A 238 -10.17 -22.01 0.97
CA SER A 238 -9.08 -22.47 1.82
C SER A 238 -7.71 -22.04 1.27
N ALA A 239 -7.53 -22.09 -0.07
CA ALA A 239 -6.29 -21.65 -0.72
C ALA A 239 -6.04 -20.15 -0.50
N VAL A 240 -7.07 -19.31 -0.61
CA VAL A 240 -6.98 -17.85 -0.35
C VAL A 240 -6.62 -17.59 1.10
N ILE A 241 -7.31 -18.23 2.07
CA ILE A 241 -7.03 -18.06 3.50
C ILE A 241 -5.60 -18.48 3.84
N ARG A 242 -5.15 -19.64 3.31
CA ARG A 242 -3.78 -20.13 3.54
C ARG A 242 -2.72 -19.19 2.96
N SER A 243 -2.95 -18.63 1.77
CA SER A 243 -1.99 -17.70 1.15
C SER A 243 -1.81 -16.43 1.98
N LEU A 244 -2.89 -15.87 2.54
CA LEU A 244 -2.84 -14.71 3.43
C LEU A 244 -2.07 -15.02 4.71
N LYS A 245 -2.28 -16.21 5.30
CA LYS A 245 -1.64 -16.61 6.57
C LYS A 245 -0.18 -17.04 6.42
N ALA A 246 0.23 -17.47 5.23
CA ALA A 246 1.59 -17.99 4.98
C ALA A 246 2.69 -16.95 5.20
N GLY A 247 2.42 -15.67 4.97
CA GLY A 247 3.39 -14.60 5.15
C GLY A 247 3.49 -14.03 6.56
N LEU A 248 2.69 -14.53 7.52
CA LEU A 248 2.72 -14.11 8.93
C LEU A 248 3.68 -14.96 9.80
N LYS A 249 4.29 -15.99 9.23
CA LYS A 249 5.22 -16.92 9.93
C LYS A 249 6.64 -16.38 9.97
#